data_51fb301af17c03e04560236febc91f73
#
_entry.id   51fb301af17c03e04560236febc91f73
#
_cell.length_a   1.000
_cell.length_b   1.000
_cell.length_c   1.000
_cell.angle_alpha   90.00
_cell.angle_beta   90.00
_cell.angle_gamma   90.00
#
_symmetry.space_group_name_H-M   'P 1'
#
loop_
_entity.id
_entity.type
_entity.pdbx_description
1 polymer ?
#
loop_
_entity_poly.entity_id
_entity_poly.type
_entity_poly.pdbx_seq_one_letter_code
_entity_poly.pdbx_strand_id
1 'polypeptide(L)'
;MRMNQPKREGPDPRILTTSACDIVSRIAAGEWSSQQVTEAFIEQVELVNPYLNALVVSRFDEARQEAAAADQARDQGADLGPLHGLPMTVKECFHLAGTSTTIGLTTRVNRPHQEDGVFVRRLREAGAIILGKTNVPQLMLWHESENPVFGRTQNPWDLERGSAGSTGGEAALLAAYGSPLGLGSDLGGSIRIPAHVCGIHGIKPTSGRLPREGMDGALRGMEAVFFQAGPMGRHVADLALALRVMAGSVEEPRDIDVVPGTIGDPDHVHVKGLRIAVWNDDGTFRPSPAIRRVVDQAAEQLAREGAEICPWTPPDIPEALDVYYQLVGADGGSDVTRLLRGSQVHPHLSRLVRGARLGQPMRWLVSSLMRGLGQKTMAHLVNQARRSSVSRYWANTRWMVAYRRRLLSIFQQQGFQAALCPPHALPAMPHGAPIDLLPAASYSFLPNLLGWPAGVVAASRVRDDEQEERAPSRDRVFDQARKTDINSSGLPVGVQVLAPAWREDVVLAVMGVLENAFGQAADYPRLSLPLTFDTEASPGS
;
A
#
# COMPACT_ATOMS: atom_id res chain seq x y z
N MET A 1 1.72 -6.39 -50.31
CA MET A 1 3.06 -6.19 -49.71
C MET A 1 2.88 -5.64 -48.29
N ARG A 2 2.91 -6.47 -47.25
CA ARG A 2 2.97 -5.98 -45.86
C ARG A 2 4.43 -5.59 -45.63
N MET A 3 4.68 -4.29 -45.50
CA MET A 3 5.99 -3.82 -45.08
C MET A 3 6.26 -4.39 -43.67
N ASN A 4 7.37 -5.14 -43.53
CA ASN A 4 7.94 -5.52 -42.25
C ASN A 4 8.26 -4.22 -41.51
N GLN A 5 7.42 -3.84 -40.57
CA GLN A 5 7.84 -2.89 -39.55
C GLN A 5 8.98 -3.56 -38.75
N PRO A 6 10.12 -2.89 -38.55
CA PRO A 6 11.15 -3.42 -37.68
C PRO A 6 10.51 -3.74 -36.32
N LYS A 7 10.78 -4.92 -35.76
CA LYS A 7 10.43 -5.23 -34.37
C LYS A 7 11.00 -4.09 -33.55
N ARG A 8 10.14 -3.28 -32.91
CA ARG A 8 10.61 -2.35 -31.88
C ARG A 8 11.37 -3.19 -30.87
N GLU A 9 12.63 -2.91 -30.68
CA GLU A 9 13.37 -3.39 -29.52
C GLU A 9 12.59 -2.87 -28.32
N GLY A 10 12.28 -3.75 -27.33
CA GLY A 10 11.56 -3.34 -26.13
C GLY A 10 12.38 -2.32 -25.32
N PRO A 11 11.79 -1.69 -24.29
CA PRO A 11 12.47 -0.70 -23.46
C PRO A 11 13.73 -1.29 -22.81
N ASP A 12 14.77 -0.46 -22.62
CA ASP A 12 16.06 -0.91 -22.06
C ASP A 12 15.90 -1.49 -20.64
N PRO A 13 16.14 -2.79 -20.44
CA PRO A 13 15.97 -3.43 -19.13
C PRO A 13 16.88 -2.83 -18.04
N ARG A 14 18.02 -2.25 -18.43
CA ARG A 14 18.96 -1.62 -17.49
C ARG A 14 18.32 -0.39 -16.84
N ILE A 15 17.58 0.42 -17.61
CA ILE A 15 16.85 1.58 -17.08
C ILE A 15 15.72 1.10 -16.16
N LEU A 16 14.92 0.15 -16.63
CA LEU A 16 13.73 -0.33 -15.90
C LEU A 16 14.06 -0.96 -14.54
N THR A 17 15.21 -1.61 -14.41
CA THR A 17 15.60 -2.32 -13.17
C THR A 17 16.45 -1.48 -12.21
N THR A 18 16.91 -0.31 -12.64
CA THR A 18 17.71 0.61 -11.83
C THR A 18 16.85 1.29 -10.76
N SER A 19 17.43 1.55 -9.57
CA SER A 19 16.78 2.30 -8.48
C SER A 19 16.49 3.74 -8.86
N ALA A 20 15.48 4.36 -8.26
CA ALA A 20 15.19 5.78 -8.49
C ALA A 20 16.38 6.67 -8.08
N CYS A 21 17.05 6.35 -6.99
CA CYS A 21 18.27 7.04 -6.54
C CYS A 21 19.36 7.01 -7.61
N ASP A 22 19.64 5.83 -8.17
CA ASP A 22 20.67 5.69 -9.21
C ASP A 22 20.26 6.34 -10.54
N ILE A 23 18.97 6.27 -10.91
CA ILE A 23 18.44 6.96 -12.09
C ILE A 23 18.71 8.46 -11.98
N VAL A 24 18.33 9.08 -10.86
CA VAL A 24 18.59 10.52 -10.62
C VAL A 24 20.07 10.84 -10.71
N SER A 25 20.92 10.03 -10.09
CA SER A 25 22.38 10.22 -10.11
C SER A 25 22.94 10.15 -11.54
N ARG A 26 22.48 9.20 -12.35
CA ARG A 26 22.91 9.05 -13.77
C ARG A 26 22.39 10.17 -14.66
N ILE A 27 21.17 10.67 -14.44
CA ILE A 27 20.65 11.83 -15.15
C ILE A 27 21.47 13.07 -14.80
N ALA A 28 21.75 13.30 -13.52
CA ALA A 28 22.58 14.43 -13.08
C ALA A 28 24.01 14.38 -13.66
N ALA A 29 24.60 13.18 -13.76
CA ALA A 29 25.92 12.97 -14.36
C ALA A 29 25.91 13.07 -15.91
N GLY A 30 24.74 13.15 -16.54
CA GLY A 30 24.61 13.14 -18.01
C GLY A 30 24.87 11.77 -18.67
N GLU A 31 24.91 10.68 -17.88
CA GLU A 31 25.04 9.31 -18.42
C GLU A 31 23.76 8.87 -19.14
N TRP A 32 22.61 9.29 -18.61
CA TRP A 32 21.30 9.13 -19.22
C TRP A 32 20.61 10.49 -19.37
N SER A 33 19.78 10.63 -20.42
CA SER A 33 18.88 11.76 -20.49
C SER A 33 17.56 11.45 -19.79
N SER A 34 16.93 12.48 -19.23
CA SER A 34 15.58 12.35 -18.68
C SER A 34 14.58 11.88 -19.73
N GLN A 35 14.73 12.34 -20.98
CA GLN A 35 13.92 11.89 -22.12
C GLN A 35 14.08 10.39 -22.35
N GLN A 36 15.32 9.87 -22.38
CA GLN A 36 15.59 8.44 -22.55
C GLN A 36 14.96 7.60 -21.45
N VAL A 37 15.10 8.03 -20.19
CA VAL A 37 14.53 7.32 -19.03
C VAL A 37 13.01 7.37 -19.06
N THR A 38 12.42 8.54 -19.30
CA THR A 38 10.97 8.72 -19.36
C THR A 38 10.35 7.88 -20.47
N GLU A 39 10.95 7.85 -21.66
CA GLU A 39 10.44 7.04 -22.77
C GLU A 39 10.51 5.54 -22.46
N ALA A 40 11.59 5.05 -21.85
CA ALA A 40 11.69 3.63 -21.47
C ALA A 40 10.55 3.20 -20.50
N PHE A 41 10.17 4.05 -19.54
CA PHE A 41 9.05 3.75 -18.64
C PHE A 41 7.69 3.90 -19.34
N ILE A 42 7.51 4.86 -20.25
CA ILE A 42 6.29 4.98 -21.06
C ILE A 42 6.11 3.73 -21.92
N GLU A 43 7.13 3.29 -22.65
CA GLU A 43 7.09 2.07 -23.46
C GLU A 43 6.75 0.83 -22.61
N GLN A 44 7.34 0.72 -21.41
CA GLN A 44 7.02 -0.37 -20.48
C GLN A 44 5.56 -0.33 -20.04
N VAL A 45 5.04 0.85 -19.70
CA VAL A 45 3.60 1.01 -19.34
C VAL A 45 2.73 0.60 -20.52
N GLU A 46 3.02 1.05 -21.74
CA GLU A 46 2.26 0.69 -22.93
C GLU A 46 2.25 -0.82 -23.20
N LEU A 47 3.32 -1.54 -22.84
CA LEU A 47 3.42 -3.00 -22.96
C LEU A 47 2.58 -3.73 -21.90
N VAL A 48 2.62 -3.30 -20.62
CA VAL A 48 2.04 -4.08 -19.52
C VAL A 48 0.62 -3.64 -19.16
N ASN A 49 0.27 -2.38 -19.36
CA ASN A 49 -1.01 -1.84 -18.89
C ASN A 49 -2.26 -2.40 -19.57
N PRO A 50 -2.23 -2.85 -20.84
CA PRO A 50 -3.36 -3.56 -21.45
C PRO A 50 -3.78 -4.84 -20.70
N TYR A 51 -2.84 -5.48 -19.97
CA TYR A 51 -3.10 -6.66 -19.15
C TYR A 51 -3.43 -6.31 -17.71
N LEU A 52 -2.77 -5.28 -17.17
CA LEU A 52 -2.86 -4.95 -15.74
C LEU A 52 -3.96 -3.95 -15.41
N ASN A 53 -4.32 -3.05 -16.32
CA ASN A 53 -5.18 -1.90 -16.06
C ASN A 53 -4.77 -1.15 -14.78
N ALA A 54 -3.49 -0.87 -14.65
CA ALA A 54 -2.85 -0.28 -13.48
C ALA A 54 -2.77 1.24 -13.56
N LEU A 55 -2.32 1.79 -14.70
CA LEU A 55 -2.34 3.23 -15.00
C LEU A 55 -3.67 3.58 -15.68
N VAL A 56 -4.44 4.50 -15.09
CA VAL A 56 -5.81 4.83 -15.55
C VAL A 56 -5.97 6.26 -16.03
N VAL A 57 -4.99 7.12 -15.76
CA VAL A 57 -4.87 8.47 -16.32
C VAL A 57 -3.42 8.65 -16.76
N SER A 58 -3.17 8.75 -18.05
CA SER A 58 -1.84 8.96 -18.62
C SER A 58 -1.57 10.45 -18.87
N ARG A 59 -0.30 10.87 -18.76
CA ARG A 59 0.23 12.20 -19.07
C ARG A 59 1.51 12.09 -19.91
N PHE A 60 1.55 11.14 -20.83
CA PHE A 60 2.78 10.80 -21.54
C PHE A 60 3.33 11.95 -22.40
N ASP A 61 2.45 12.73 -23.02
CA ASP A 61 2.89 13.86 -23.86
C ASP A 61 3.46 15.00 -23.00
N GLU A 62 2.82 15.31 -21.86
CA GLU A 62 3.34 16.27 -20.90
C GLU A 62 4.64 15.77 -20.26
N ALA A 63 4.71 14.48 -19.94
CA ALA A 63 5.91 13.87 -19.34
C ALA A 63 7.12 13.94 -20.31
N ARG A 64 6.92 13.73 -21.61
CA ARG A 64 7.96 13.92 -22.64
C ARG A 64 8.45 15.36 -22.70
N GLN A 65 7.53 16.34 -22.62
CA GLN A 65 7.89 17.76 -22.60
C GLN A 65 8.65 18.14 -21.31
N GLU A 66 8.18 17.66 -20.15
CA GLU A 66 8.84 17.87 -18.86
C GLU A 66 10.24 17.24 -18.83
N ALA A 67 10.41 16.06 -19.45
CA ALA A 67 11.72 15.38 -19.57
C ALA A 67 12.70 16.18 -20.45
N ALA A 68 12.24 16.70 -21.57
CA ALA A 68 13.06 17.56 -22.42
C ALA A 68 13.49 18.85 -21.69
N ALA A 69 12.59 19.46 -20.92
CA ALA A 69 12.91 20.64 -20.13
C ALA A 69 13.90 20.32 -18.99
N ALA A 70 13.80 19.14 -18.37
CA ALA A 70 14.75 18.68 -17.35
C ALA A 70 16.16 18.50 -17.93
N ASP A 71 16.30 17.87 -19.10
CA ASP A 71 17.60 17.75 -19.78
C ASP A 71 18.20 19.12 -20.11
N GLN A 72 17.37 20.04 -20.63
CA GLN A 72 17.83 21.39 -20.92
C GLN A 72 18.29 22.14 -19.67
N ALA A 73 17.58 22.02 -18.54
CA ALA A 73 17.94 22.65 -17.27
C ALA A 73 19.30 22.12 -16.76
N ARG A 74 19.52 20.80 -16.80
CA ARG A 74 20.81 20.18 -16.48
C ARG A 74 21.94 20.74 -17.34
N ASP A 75 21.75 20.77 -18.65
CA ASP A 75 22.78 21.20 -19.62
C ASP A 75 23.12 22.69 -19.47
N GLN A 76 22.21 23.49 -18.93
CA GLN A 76 22.42 24.90 -18.58
C GLN A 76 23.06 25.08 -17.19
N GLY A 77 23.33 24.00 -16.44
CA GLY A 77 23.93 24.06 -15.12
C GLY A 77 23.00 24.58 -14.02
N ALA A 78 21.69 24.37 -14.18
CA ALA A 78 20.72 24.73 -13.13
C ALA A 78 20.98 23.93 -11.84
N ASP A 79 20.49 24.44 -10.70
CA ASP A 79 20.44 23.70 -9.44
C ASP A 79 19.40 22.59 -9.56
N LEU A 80 19.83 21.33 -9.44
CA LEU A 80 19.02 20.16 -9.67
C LEU A 80 18.38 19.68 -8.39
N GLY A 81 17.07 19.54 -8.39
CA GLY A 81 16.33 18.97 -7.26
C GLY A 81 16.62 17.47 -7.06
N PRO A 82 16.33 16.93 -5.86
CA PRO A 82 16.67 15.55 -5.49
C PRO A 82 15.92 14.46 -6.28
N LEU A 83 14.91 14.81 -7.09
CA LEU A 83 14.21 13.91 -8.01
C LEU A 83 14.31 14.39 -9.46
N HIS A 84 15.32 15.18 -9.79
CA HIS A 84 15.46 15.81 -11.10
C HIS A 84 15.40 14.81 -12.25
N GLY A 85 14.42 15.02 -13.15
CA GLY A 85 14.22 14.22 -14.36
C GLY A 85 13.71 12.80 -14.13
N LEU A 86 13.33 12.43 -12.89
CA LEU A 86 12.83 11.10 -12.54
C LEU A 86 11.36 10.93 -12.92
N PRO A 87 10.98 10.00 -13.82
CA PRO A 87 9.57 9.65 -14.03
C PRO A 87 9.02 8.88 -12.82
N MET A 88 7.77 9.17 -12.45
CA MET A 88 7.07 8.45 -11.40
C MET A 88 5.56 8.48 -11.58
N THR A 89 4.84 7.68 -10.81
CA THR A 89 3.38 7.62 -10.81
C THR A 89 2.78 7.98 -9.46
N VAL A 90 1.49 8.36 -9.46
CA VAL A 90 0.77 8.69 -8.23
C VAL A 90 -0.58 7.98 -8.21
N LYS A 91 -1.00 7.56 -7.03
CA LYS A 91 -2.34 6.98 -6.83
C LYS A 91 -3.43 7.96 -7.25
N GLU A 92 -4.52 7.46 -7.81
CA GLU A 92 -5.61 8.28 -8.39
C GLU A 92 -6.26 9.25 -7.40
N CYS A 93 -6.13 9.02 -6.11
CA CYS A 93 -6.69 9.91 -5.09
C CYS A 93 -5.94 11.24 -4.90
N PHE A 94 -4.74 11.41 -5.46
CA PHE A 94 -3.98 12.67 -5.36
C PHE A 94 -4.43 13.67 -6.42
N HIS A 95 -4.50 14.95 -6.01
CA HIS A 95 -4.82 16.04 -6.90
C HIS A 95 -3.63 16.32 -7.82
N LEU A 96 -3.86 16.22 -9.11
CA LEU A 96 -2.90 16.49 -10.18
C LEU A 96 -3.57 17.45 -11.17
N ALA A 97 -2.98 18.62 -11.37
CA ALA A 97 -3.50 19.65 -12.27
C ALA A 97 -3.81 19.10 -13.66
N GLY A 98 -4.92 19.54 -14.23
CA GLY A 98 -5.43 19.07 -15.52
C GLY A 98 -6.14 17.71 -15.47
N THR A 99 -6.15 17.00 -14.35
CA THR A 99 -6.79 15.68 -14.20
C THR A 99 -7.89 15.67 -13.15
N SER A 100 -8.89 14.79 -13.32
CA SER A 100 -9.91 14.54 -12.30
C SER A 100 -9.38 13.62 -11.21
N THR A 101 -9.88 13.77 -9.98
CA THR A 101 -9.73 12.81 -8.89
C THR A 101 -11.09 12.20 -8.60
N THR A 102 -11.31 11.02 -9.15
CA THR A 102 -12.64 10.37 -9.10
C THR A 102 -12.84 9.53 -7.87
N ILE A 103 -11.78 8.90 -7.36
CA ILE A 103 -11.84 7.81 -6.36
C ILE A 103 -12.91 6.77 -6.71
N GLY A 104 -13.04 6.47 -8.02
CA GLY A 104 -14.01 5.53 -8.57
C GLY A 104 -15.47 6.02 -8.59
N LEU A 105 -15.73 7.32 -8.42
CA LEU A 105 -17.05 7.92 -8.49
C LEU A 105 -17.35 8.45 -9.90
N THR A 106 -18.38 7.90 -10.58
CA THR A 106 -18.77 8.34 -11.92
C THR A 106 -19.24 9.80 -11.98
N THR A 107 -19.69 10.35 -10.85
CA THR A 107 -20.08 11.78 -10.73
C THR A 107 -18.91 12.75 -10.69
N ARG A 108 -17.67 12.25 -10.58
CA ARG A 108 -16.45 13.08 -10.51
C ARG A 108 -15.63 13.03 -11.80
N VAL A 109 -16.02 12.25 -12.77
CA VAL A 109 -15.42 12.24 -14.11
C VAL A 109 -15.58 13.63 -14.74
N ASN A 110 -14.57 14.10 -15.48
CA ASN A 110 -14.53 15.42 -16.14
C ASN A 110 -14.62 16.63 -15.16
N ARG A 111 -13.98 16.49 -13.99
CA ARG A 111 -13.81 17.58 -13.02
C ARG A 111 -12.32 17.79 -12.70
N PRO A 112 -11.51 18.29 -13.66
CA PRO A 112 -10.09 18.43 -13.46
C PRO A 112 -9.77 19.46 -12.38
N HIS A 113 -8.74 19.17 -11.60
CA HIS A 113 -8.15 20.12 -10.67
C HIS A 113 -7.40 21.22 -11.43
N GLN A 114 -7.43 22.44 -10.91
CA GLN A 114 -6.69 23.57 -11.48
C GLN A 114 -5.23 23.59 -11.00
N GLU A 115 -4.97 23.02 -9.82
CA GLU A 115 -3.67 23.03 -9.16
C GLU A 115 -3.29 21.64 -8.67
N ASP A 116 -2.00 21.42 -8.53
CA ASP A 116 -1.46 20.21 -7.90
C ASP A 116 -1.74 20.23 -6.38
N GLY A 117 -2.06 19.09 -5.83
CA GLY A 117 -2.06 18.89 -4.38
C GLY A 117 -0.65 18.97 -3.81
N VAL A 118 -0.54 19.17 -2.49
CA VAL A 118 0.74 19.43 -1.80
C VAL A 118 1.83 18.40 -2.13
N PHE A 119 1.50 17.11 -2.22
CA PHE A 119 2.48 16.08 -2.51
C PHE A 119 2.97 16.13 -3.96
N VAL A 120 2.04 16.23 -4.91
CA VAL A 120 2.38 16.30 -6.33
C VAL A 120 3.23 17.54 -6.60
N ARG A 121 2.86 18.68 -6.01
CA ARG A 121 3.65 19.92 -6.10
C ARG A 121 5.06 19.73 -5.57
N ARG A 122 5.25 19.20 -4.34
CA ARG A 122 6.57 18.96 -3.75
C ARG A 122 7.44 18.02 -4.58
N LEU A 123 6.84 16.95 -5.12
CA LEU A 123 7.54 16.01 -5.99
C LEU A 123 8.00 16.69 -7.30
N ARG A 124 7.12 17.50 -7.92
CA ARG A 124 7.46 18.24 -9.14
C ARG A 124 8.48 19.36 -8.89
N GLU A 125 8.35 20.09 -7.78
CA GLU A 125 9.36 21.09 -7.33
C GLU A 125 10.72 20.44 -7.06
N ALA A 126 10.74 19.18 -6.62
CA ALA A 126 11.95 18.37 -6.50
C ALA A 126 12.49 17.83 -7.84
N GLY A 127 11.80 18.07 -8.95
CA GLY A 127 12.18 17.69 -10.31
C GLY A 127 11.58 16.39 -10.82
N ALA A 128 10.62 15.76 -10.11
CA ALA A 128 9.96 14.54 -10.58
C ALA A 128 8.99 14.82 -11.75
N ILE A 129 8.89 13.87 -12.66
CA ILE A 129 8.01 13.88 -13.83
C ILE A 129 6.87 12.90 -13.61
N ILE A 130 5.63 13.38 -13.53
CA ILE A 130 4.48 12.53 -13.24
C ILE A 130 3.94 11.92 -14.53
N LEU A 131 4.11 10.59 -14.70
CA LEU A 131 3.62 9.83 -15.85
C LEU A 131 2.09 9.70 -15.88
N GLY A 132 1.45 9.73 -14.73
CA GLY A 132 0.01 9.59 -14.63
C GLY A 132 -0.49 9.09 -13.28
N LYS A 133 -1.76 8.67 -13.25
CA LYS A 133 -2.45 8.22 -12.03
C LYS A 133 -2.83 6.75 -12.12
N THR A 134 -2.68 6.04 -10.99
CA THR A 134 -2.90 4.59 -10.88
C THR A 134 -4.21 4.23 -10.19
N ASN A 135 -4.79 3.10 -10.57
CA ASN A 135 -6.13 2.67 -10.19
C ASN A 135 -6.32 2.41 -8.68
N VAL A 136 -7.56 2.57 -8.23
CA VAL A 136 -7.99 2.43 -6.83
C VAL A 136 -9.36 1.72 -6.75
N PRO A 137 -9.76 1.11 -5.62
CA PRO A 137 -11.15 0.71 -5.39
C PRO A 137 -12.06 1.93 -5.23
N GLN A 138 -13.35 1.76 -5.52
CA GLN A 138 -14.31 2.83 -5.30
C GLN A 138 -14.30 3.31 -3.84
N LEU A 139 -14.08 4.61 -3.63
CA LEU A 139 -13.91 5.27 -2.32
C LEU A 139 -12.72 4.72 -1.49
N MET A 140 -11.86 3.89 -2.05
CA MET A 140 -10.70 3.27 -1.39
C MET A 140 -11.04 2.45 -0.13
N LEU A 141 -12.22 1.79 -0.10
CA LEU A 141 -12.75 1.16 1.11
C LEU A 141 -12.57 -0.36 1.21
N TRP A 142 -11.93 -1.01 0.24
CA TRP A 142 -11.60 -2.44 0.34
C TRP A 142 -10.27 -2.78 -0.36
N HIS A 143 -9.80 -4.00 -0.18
CA HIS A 143 -8.48 -4.45 -0.61
C HIS A 143 -8.52 -5.12 -2.01
N GLU A 144 -9.17 -4.46 -2.99
CA GLU A 144 -9.10 -4.83 -4.42
C GLU A 144 -9.32 -3.57 -5.25
N SER A 145 -8.36 -3.24 -6.12
CA SER A 145 -8.41 -2.02 -6.94
C SER A 145 -9.34 -2.19 -8.13
N GLU A 146 -10.64 -2.03 -7.88
CA GLU A 146 -11.72 -2.12 -8.85
C GLU A 146 -12.76 -1.04 -8.59
N ASN A 147 -13.25 -0.40 -9.66
CA ASN A 147 -14.28 0.62 -9.57
C ASN A 147 -15.06 0.80 -10.88
N PRO A 148 -16.26 1.44 -10.85
CA PRO A 148 -17.11 1.62 -12.04
C PRO A 148 -16.54 2.59 -13.09
N VAL A 149 -15.51 3.38 -12.79
CA VAL A 149 -14.93 4.37 -13.73
C VAL A 149 -13.86 3.71 -14.60
N PHE A 150 -12.97 2.94 -13.98
CA PHE A 150 -11.77 2.44 -14.62
C PHE A 150 -11.71 0.91 -14.72
N GLY A 151 -12.62 0.19 -14.07
CA GLY A 151 -12.56 -1.27 -14.00
C GLY A 151 -11.55 -1.77 -12.96
N ARG A 152 -11.06 -3.00 -13.16
CA ARG A 152 -10.23 -3.75 -12.22
C ARG A 152 -8.77 -3.77 -12.62
N THR A 153 -7.87 -3.71 -11.64
CA THR A 153 -6.43 -3.93 -11.80
C THR A 153 -6.08 -5.38 -11.47
N GLN A 154 -5.30 -5.99 -12.34
CA GLN A 154 -4.79 -7.36 -12.19
C GLN A 154 -3.45 -7.37 -11.43
N ASN A 155 -3.09 -8.51 -10.85
CA ASN A 155 -1.78 -8.73 -10.25
C ASN A 155 -0.79 -9.22 -11.34
N PRO A 156 0.40 -8.61 -11.49
CA PRO A 156 1.35 -9.03 -12.53
C PRO A 156 1.96 -10.42 -12.32
N TRP A 157 1.79 -11.02 -11.13
CA TRP A 157 2.24 -12.40 -10.84
C TRP A 157 1.21 -13.46 -11.23
N ASP A 158 -0.07 -13.09 -11.23
CA ASP A 158 -1.18 -13.96 -11.60
C ASP A 158 -2.39 -13.08 -11.93
N LEU A 159 -2.79 -13.04 -13.19
CA LEU A 159 -3.88 -12.18 -13.66
C LEU A 159 -5.26 -12.57 -13.11
N GLU A 160 -5.42 -13.78 -12.57
CA GLU A 160 -6.65 -14.24 -11.90
C GLU A 160 -6.75 -13.78 -10.45
N ARG A 161 -5.73 -13.04 -9.97
CA ARG A 161 -5.66 -12.50 -8.60
C ARG A 161 -5.55 -10.99 -8.59
N GLY A 162 -6.04 -10.40 -7.50
CA GLY A 162 -6.00 -8.96 -7.28
C GLY A 162 -4.62 -8.47 -6.85
N SER A 163 -4.27 -7.26 -7.28
CA SER A 163 -3.11 -6.50 -6.76
C SER A 163 -3.36 -5.90 -5.37
N ALA A 164 -4.42 -6.32 -4.70
CA ALA A 164 -4.97 -5.74 -3.48
C ALA A 164 -5.39 -4.25 -3.62
N GLY A 165 -5.47 -3.54 -2.51
CA GLY A 165 -5.93 -2.14 -2.45
C GLY A 165 -5.65 -1.50 -1.08
N SER A 166 -5.84 -0.22 -1.03
CA SER A 166 -6.42 0.63 -2.08
C SER A 166 -5.36 1.22 -3.04
N THR A 167 -4.07 0.91 -2.89
CA THR A 167 -2.98 1.35 -3.78
C THR A 167 -2.54 0.22 -4.73
N GLY A 168 -3.50 -0.61 -5.20
CA GLY A 168 -3.17 -1.80 -5.98
C GLY A 168 -2.72 -1.49 -7.41
N GLY A 169 -3.27 -0.45 -8.06
CA GLY A 169 -2.78 0.00 -9.36
C GLY A 169 -1.31 0.42 -9.32
N GLU A 170 -0.91 1.16 -8.28
CA GLU A 170 0.48 1.56 -8.08
C GLU A 170 1.39 0.34 -7.89
N ALA A 171 1.00 -0.56 -6.97
CA ALA A 171 1.81 -1.74 -6.67
C ALA A 171 1.97 -2.66 -7.89
N ALA A 172 0.92 -2.88 -8.66
CA ALA A 172 0.97 -3.69 -9.88
C ALA A 172 1.91 -3.08 -10.93
N LEU A 173 1.82 -1.75 -11.11
CA LEU A 173 2.66 -1.05 -12.09
C LEU A 173 4.13 -1.05 -11.70
N LEU A 174 4.45 -0.77 -10.43
CA LEU A 174 5.81 -0.82 -9.89
C LEU A 174 6.43 -2.21 -10.01
N ALA A 175 5.67 -3.26 -9.66
CA ALA A 175 6.11 -4.65 -9.78
C ALA A 175 6.37 -5.05 -11.24
N ALA A 176 5.60 -4.49 -12.19
CA ALA A 176 5.76 -4.71 -13.63
C ALA A 176 6.77 -3.74 -14.29
N TYR A 177 7.58 -3.04 -13.51
CA TYR A 177 8.59 -2.08 -13.98
C TYR A 177 8.04 -0.88 -14.78
N GLY A 178 6.75 -0.56 -14.64
CA GLY A 178 6.15 0.58 -15.33
C GLY A 178 6.44 1.94 -14.67
N SER A 179 7.03 1.94 -13.48
CA SER A 179 7.53 3.14 -12.78
C SER A 179 8.64 2.74 -11.80
N PRO A 180 9.65 3.59 -11.57
CA PRO A 180 10.68 3.31 -10.55
C PRO A 180 10.20 3.63 -9.14
N LEU A 181 9.33 4.63 -8.99
CA LEU A 181 8.84 5.16 -7.73
C LEU A 181 7.36 5.52 -7.83
N GLY A 182 6.61 5.36 -6.75
CA GLY A 182 5.19 5.65 -6.70
C GLY A 182 4.71 6.25 -5.39
N LEU A 183 3.56 6.91 -5.43
CA LEU A 183 2.92 7.53 -4.28
C LEU A 183 1.59 6.85 -3.96
N GLY A 184 1.47 6.31 -2.74
CA GLY A 184 0.27 5.67 -2.20
C GLY A 184 -0.33 6.37 -0.98
N SER A 185 -1.42 5.80 -0.46
CA SER A 185 -2.02 6.21 0.81
C SER A 185 -2.52 5.00 1.60
N ASP A 186 -2.51 5.08 2.94
CA ASP A 186 -2.77 3.94 3.84
C ASP A 186 -3.59 4.38 5.06
N LEU A 187 -4.78 3.81 5.23
CA LEU A 187 -5.64 3.92 6.41
C LEU A 187 -5.74 2.59 7.16
N GLY A 188 -5.63 1.48 6.44
CA GLY A 188 -5.77 0.12 6.96
C GLY A 188 -4.98 -0.89 6.12
N GLY A 189 -3.70 -0.58 5.84
CA GLY A 189 -2.83 -1.43 5.06
C GLY A 189 -2.77 -1.09 3.56
N SER A 190 -3.37 0.00 3.13
CA SER A 190 -3.54 0.28 1.69
C SER A 190 -2.26 0.61 0.90
N ILE A 191 -1.11 0.78 1.54
CA ILE A 191 0.23 0.74 0.94
C ILE A 191 0.82 -0.67 1.14
N ARG A 192 0.75 -1.16 2.36
CA ARG A 192 1.48 -2.33 2.85
C ARG A 192 0.95 -3.65 2.29
N ILE A 193 -0.37 -3.80 2.19
CA ILE A 193 -0.99 -5.01 1.62
C ILE A 193 -0.69 -5.13 0.12
N PRO A 194 -0.91 -4.08 -0.72
CA PRO A 194 -0.49 -4.11 -2.13
C PRO A 194 1.01 -4.37 -2.31
N ALA A 195 1.88 -3.74 -1.50
CA ALA A 195 3.32 -4.00 -1.54
C ALA A 195 3.65 -5.48 -1.28
N HIS A 196 3.02 -6.07 -0.26
CA HIS A 196 3.16 -7.48 0.09
C HIS A 196 2.76 -8.42 -1.04
N VAL A 197 1.58 -8.22 -1.65
CA VAL A 197 1.06 -9.16 -2.67
C VAL A 197 1.61 -8.94 -4.07
N CYS A 198 2.27 -7.81 -4.32
CA CYS A 198 2.94 -7.53 -5.58
C CYS A 198 4.47 -7.68 -5.52
N GLY A 199 5.04 -7.98 -4.33
CA GLY A 199 6.47 -8.22 -4.19
C GLY A 199 7.33 -6.97 -4.34
N ILE A 200 6.88 -5.85 -3.78
CA ILE A 200 7.60 -4.57 -3.73
C ILE A 200 7.69 -4.05 -2.29
N HIS A 201 8.28 -2.88 -2.11
CA HIS A 201 8.38 -2.20 -0.82
C HIS A 201 7.41 -1.02 -0.72
N GLY A 202 7.02 -0.66 0.49
CA GLY A 202 6.22 0.52 0.75
C GLY A 202 6.24 0.89 2.23
N ILE A 203 6.11 2.16 2.54
CA ILE A 203 6.07 2.65 3.92
C ILE A 203 4.88 3.58 4.15
N LYS A 204 4.16 3.34 5.24
CA LYS A 204 3.22 4.26 5.86
C LYS A 204 3.94 4.98 7.00
N PRO A 205 4.21 6.28 6.90
CA PRO A 205 4.87 7.02 7.97
C PRO A 205 3.98 7.20 9.22
N THR A 206 4.52 7.79 10.26
CA THR A 206 3.78 8.19 11.47
C THR A 206 2.56 9.04 11.12
N SER A 207 1.44 8.83 11.80
CA SER A 207 0.25 9.67 11.66
C SER A 207 0.57 11.12 12.07
N GLY A 208 0.31 12.08 11.17
CA GLY A 208 0.68 13.49 11.35
C GLY A 208 2.13 13.85 10.92
N ARG A 209 2.88 12.90 10.32
CA ARG A 209 4.19 13.19 9.72
C ARG A 209 4.07 13.98 8.41
N LEU A 210 3.08 13.63 7.62
CA LEU A 210 2.83 14.20 6.30
C LEU A 210 1.47 14.92 6.27
N PRO A 211 1.32 15.96 5.42
CA PRO A 211 0.04 16.64 5.20
C PRO A 211 -1.07 15.67 4.76
N ARG A 212 -2.31 16.13 4.85
CA ARG A 212 -3.48 15.43 4.29
C ARG A 212 -4.16 16.21 3.17
N GLU A 213 -3.71 17.44 2.93
CA GLU A 213 -4.20 18.27 1.86
C GLU A 213 -3.78 17.75 0.48
N GLY A 214 -4.61 17.97 -0.54
CA GLY A 214 -4.31 17.60 -1.92
C GLY A 214 -4.52 16.13 -2.23
N MET A 215 -5.32 15.42 -1.41
CA MET A 215 -5.81 14.08 -1.73
C MET A 215 -7.26 13.89 -1.31
N ASP A 216 -8.00 13.10 -2.08
CA ASP A 216 -9.38 12.74 -1.78
C ASP A 216 -9.50 11.40 -1.06
N GLY A 217 -10.58 11.25 -0.27
CA GLY A 217 -10.91 10.02 0.43
C GLY A 217 -12.33 10.02 0.94
N ALA A 218 -12.81 8.86 1.34
CA ALA A 218 -14.01 8.70 2.16
C ALA A 218 -13.68 8.90 3.65
N LEU A 219 -14.71 8.91 4.49
CA LEU A 219 -14.61 9.01 5.95
C LEU A 219 -14.03 10.37 6.42
N ARG A 220 -14.37 11.44 5.73
CA ARG A 220 -13.97 12.79 6.12
C ARG A 220 -14.56 13.14 7.49
N GLY A 221 -13.71 13.65 8.39
CA GLY A 221 -14.07 13.94 9.78
C GLY A 221 -13.88 12.77 10.75
N MET A 222 -13.42 11.59 10.28
CA MET A 222 -12.98 10.52 11.15
C MET A 222 -11.50 10.77 11.53
N GLU A 223 -11.30 11.49 12.63
CA GLU A 223 -9.99 11.97 13.08
C GLU A 223 -9.30 11.03 14.09
N ALA A 224 -9.93 9.93 14.46
CA ALA A 224 -9.34 8.98 15.42
C ALA A 224 -8.21 8.15 14.79
N VAL A 225 -8.34 7.79 13.51
CA VAL A 225 -7.35 7.03 12.75
C VAL A 225 -7.08 7.77 11.44
N PHE A 226 -5.89 8.33 11.30
CA PHE A 226 -5.54 9.10 10.11
C PHE A 226 -5.12 8.18 8.97
N PHE A 227 -5.54 8.46 7.76
CA PHE A 227 -4.88 7.92 6.59
C PHE A 227 -3.64 8.78 6.25
N GLN A 228 -2.59 8.11 5.82
CA GLN A 228 -1.32 8.75 5.53
C GLN A 228 -0.89 8.45 4.11
N ALA A 229 -0.34 9.46 3.41
CA ALA A 229 0.41 9.24 2.19
C ALA A 229 1.74 8.53 2.51
N GLY A 230 2.29 7.82 1.54
CA GLY A 230 3.60 7.21 1.67
C GLY A 230 4.12 6.67 0.34
N PRO A 231 5.45 6.58 0.17
CA PRO A 231 6.08 6.09 -1.05
C PRO A 231 6.02 4.56 -1.16
N MET A 232 6.07 4.09 -2.41
CA MET A 232 6.21 2.70 -2.80
C MET A 232 7.25 2.57 -3.90
N GLY A 233 8.00 1.47 -3.93
CA GLY A 233 9.05 1.25 -4.92
C GLY A 233 9.68 -0.14 -4.81
N ARG A 234 10.64 -0.42 -5.68
CA ARG A 234 11.38 -1.69 -5.67
C ARG A 234 12.63 -1.67 -4.81
N HIS A 235 13.01 -0.49 -4.29
CA HIS A 235 14.20 -0.31 -3.44
C HIS A 235 13.87 0.54 -2.21
N VAL A 236 14.35 0.14 -1.04
CA VAL A 236 14.07 0.83 0.23
C VAL A 236 14.72 2.23 0.26
N ALA A 237 15.89 2.40 -0.36
CA ALA A 237 16.55 3.71 -0.47
C ALA A 237 15.68 4.73 -1.22
N ASP A 238 14.93 4.30 -2.25
CA ASP A 238 14.01 5.15 -3.00
C ASP A 238 12.85 5.65 -2.13
N LEU A 239 12.38 4.79 -1.19
CA LEU A 239 11.34 5.19 -0.23
C LEU A 239 11.86 6.28 0.73
N ALA A 240 13.10 6.15 1.19
CA ALA A 240 13.73 7.13 2.07
C ALA A 240 13.90 8.50 1.37
N LEU A 241 14.34 8.49 0.10
CA LEU A 241 14.45 9.69 -0.72
C LEU A 241 13.09 10.38 -0.91
N ALA A 242 12.09 9.63 -1.38
CA ALA A 242 10.75 10.16 -1.61
C ALA A 242 10.10 10.69 -0.32
N LEU A 243 10.24 9.98 0.79
CA LEU A 243 9.64 10.37 2.07
C LEU A 243 10.23 11.70 2.56
N ARG A 244 11.54 11.94 2.39
CA ARG A 244 12.18 13.23 2.72
C ARG A 244 11.61 14.37 1.87
N VAL A 245 11.45 14.16 0.57
CA VAL A 245 10.83 15.16 -0.33
C VAL A 245 9.37 15.43 0.05
N MET A 246 8.60 14.38 0.32
CA MET A 246 7.18 14.51 0.70
C MET A 246 6.99 15.26 2.01
N ALA A 247 7.88 15.10 2.97
CA ALA A 247 7.82 15.80 4.25
C ALA A 247 8.00 17.33 4.08
N GLY A 248 8.78 17.75 3.08
CA GLY A 248 9.09 19.16 2.83
C GLY A 248 9.99 19.78 3.89
N SER A 249 10.17 21.08 3.84
CA SER A 249 10.93 21.81 4.85
C SER A 249 10.07 22.09 6.10
N VAL A 250 10.72 22.21 7.25
CA VAL A 250 10.09 22.57 8.53
C VAL A 250 9.45 23.98 8.48
N GLU A 251 9.90 24.81 7.53
CA GLU A 251 9.49 26.21 7.38
C GLU A 251 8.19 26.42 6.59
N GLU A 252 7.60 25.37 6.03
CA GLU A 252 6.32 25.44 5.31
C GLU A 252 5.14 24.90 6.15
N PRO A 253 4.59 25.66 7.11
CA PRO A 253 3.42 25.24 7.87
C PRO A 253 2.16 25.44 7.03
N ARG A 254 1.80 24.46 6.18
CA ARG A 254 0.59 24.55 5.34
C ARG A 254 -0.51 23.57 5.72
N ASP A 255 -0.25 22.67 6.67
CA ASP A 255 -1.27 21.74 7.17
C ASP A 255 -1.27 21.77 8.70
N ILE A 256 -2.43 22.03 9.27
CA ILE A 256 -2.65 22.15 10.72
C ILE A 256 -2.39 20.83 11.47
N ASP A 257 -2.38 19.69 10.76
CA ASP A 257 -2.24 18.36 11.34
C ASP A 257 -0.80 17.84 11.32
N VAL A 258 0.13 18.58 10.70
CA VAL A 258 1.54 18.17 10.60
C VAL A 258 2.33 18.62 11.82
N VAL A 259 2.97 17.65 12.47
CA VAL A 259 3.95 17.96 13.52
C VAL A 259 5.29 18.26 12.85
N PRO A 260 5.81 19.51 13.01
CA PRO A 260 7.11 19.87 12.46
C PRO A 260 8.23 18.96 12.95
N GLY A 261 9.08 18.54 12.04
CA GLY A 261 10.24 17.70 12.39
C GLY A 261 10.84 17.03 11.16
N THR A 262 12.15 16.84 11.19
CA THR A 262 12.87 16.13 10.14
C THR A 262 12.65 14.61 10.23
N ILE A 263 12.75 13.94 9.10
CA ILE A 263 12.84 12.48 9.07
C ILE A 263 14.30 12.11 9.36
N GLY A 264 14.50 11.25 10.36
CA GLY A 264 15.83 10.75 10.69
C GLY A 264 16.45 10.01 9.50
N ASP A 265 17.76 10.06 9.40
CA ASP A 265 18.49 9.36 8.36
C ASP A 265 18.64 7.87 8.71
N PRO A 266 18.12 6.93 7.90
CA PRO A 266 18.25 5.51 8.15
C PRO A 266 19.70 5.03 8.16
N ASP A 267 20.63 5.69 7.46
CA ASP A 267 22.04 5.33 7.41
C ASP A 267 22.75 5.56 8.76
N HIS A 268 22.18 6.38 9.63
CA HIS A 268 22.69 6.59 11.00
C HIS A 268 22.11 5.58 12.00
N VAL A 269 21.25 4.67 11.59
CA VAL A 269 20.66 3.64 12.46
C VAL A 269 21.41 2.31 12.26
N HIS A 270 22.15 1.90 13.28
CA HIS A 270 22.81 0.59 13.28
C HIS A 270 21.85 -0.48 13.79
N VAL A 271 21.58 -1.50 12.96
CA VAL A 271 20.70 -2.64 13.33
C VAL A 271 21.32 -3.49 14.43
N LYS A 272 22.67 -3.56 14.49
CA LYS A 272 23.39 -4.24 15.56
C LYS A 272 23.04 -3.63 16.93
N GLY A 273 22.56 -4.49 17.84
CA GLY A 273 22.16 -4.10 19.20
C GLY A 273 20.71 -3.60 19.32
N LEU A 274 19.96 -3.44 18.22
CA LEU A 274 18.52 -3.18 18.33
C LEU A 274 17.82 -4.38 18.96
N ARG A 275 16.89 -4.11 19.88
CA ARG A 275 15.96 -5.12 20.39
C ARG A 275 14.68 -5.07 19.58
N ILE A 276 14.35 -6.19 18.91
CA ILE A 276 13.26 -6.28 17.95
C ILE A 276 12.23 -7.30 18.43
N ALA A 277 11.02 -6.82 18.71
CA ALA A 277 9.88 -7.68 19.03
C ALA A 277 9.40 -8.43 17.77
N VAL A 278 9.06 -9.72 17.89
CA VAL A 278 8.63 -10.52 16.73
C VAL A 278 7.41 -11.35 17.07
N TRP A 279 6.40 -11.30 16.21
CA TRP A 279 5.28 -12.24 16.21
C TRP A 279 4.87 -12.59 14.78
N ASN A 280 4.59 -13.86 14.54
CA ASN A 280 4.14 -14.39 13.25
C ASN A 280 2.67 -14.83 13.25
N ASP A 281 1.99 -14.72 14.41
CA ASP A 281 0.53 -14.94 14.55
C ASP A 281 0.00 -13.98 15.63
N ASP A 282 -1.08 -13.25 15.31
CA ASP A 282 -1.72 -12.29 16.23
C ASP A 282 -2.85 -12.90 17.05
N GLY A 283 -3.13 -14.18 16.86
CA GLY A 283 -4.20 -14.93 17.52
C GLY A 283 -5.61 -14.60 17.00
N THR A 284 -5.75 -13.71 16.02
CA THR A 284 -7.05 -13.35 15.43
C THR A 284 -7.28 -13.98 14.06
N PHE A 285 -6.29 -13.95 13.20
CA PHE A 285 -6.32 -14.58 11.90
C PHE A 285 -4.96 -15.20 11.57
N ARG A 286 -4.87 -16.53 11.66
CA ARG A 286 -3.61 -17.24 11.44
C ARG A 286 -3.09 -17.03 10.03
N PRO A 287 -1.85 -16.58 9.83
CA PRO A 287 -1.28 -16.37 8.50
C PRO A 287 -0.95 -17.68 7.78
N SER A 288 -0.89 -17.62 6.45
CA SER A 288 -0.44 -18.72 5.61
C SER A 288 1.00 -19.13 5.96
N PRO A 289 1.38 -20.40 5.75
CA PRO A 289 2.70 -20.92 6.13
C PRO A 289 3.86 -20.07 5.58
N ALA A 290 3.80 -19.70 4.29
CA ALA A 290 4.81 -18.85 3.65
C ALA A 290 5.03 -17.52 4.37
N ILE A 291 3.95 -16.89 4.85
CA ILE A 291 4.01 -15.60 5.54
C ILE A 291 4.65 -15.75 6.92
N ARG A 292 4.30 -16.80 7.66
CA ARG A 292 4.95 -17.09 8.96
C ARG A 292 6.44 -17.37 8.76
N ARG A 293 6.80 -18.19 7.77
CA ARG A 293 8.20 -18.50 7.42
C ARG A 293 9.01 -17.24 7.14
N VAL A 294 8.51 -16.30 6.33
CA VAL A 294 9.30 -15.11 6.00
C VAL A 294 9.48 -14.16 7.18
N VAL A 295 8.55 -14.13 8.14
CA VAL A 295 8.72 -13.38 9.40
C VAL A 295 9.83 -14.02 10.24
N ASP A 296 9.84 -15.35 10.36
CA ASP A 296 10.88 -16.09 11.09
C ASP A 296 12.25 -15.93 10.41
N GLN A 297 12.31 -16.02 9.07
CA GLN A 297 13.54 -15.77 8.30
C GLN A 297 14.05 -14.34 8.44
N ALA A 298 13.17 -13.32 8.47
CA ALA A 298 13.55 -11.93 8.72
C ALA A 298 14.18 -11.76 10.11
N ALA A 299 13.58 -12.39 11.13
CA ALA A 299 14.14 -12.41 12.48
C ALA A 299 15.52 -13.05 12.53
N GLU A 300 15.72 -14.19 11.86
CA GLU A 300 17.04 -14.85 11.76
C GLU A 300 18.08 -13.96 11.05
N GLN A 301 17.71 -13.29 9.95
CA GLN A 301 18.63 -12.39 9.25
C GLN A 301 19.06 -11.23 10.14
N LEU A 302 18.13 -10.58 10.84
CA LEU A 302 18.45 -9.48 11.74
C LEU A 302 19.30 -9.94 12.95
N ALA A 303 19.08 -11.17 13.44
CA ALA A 303 19.92 -11.76 14.47
C ALA A 303 21.38 -11.95 13.98
N ARG A 304 21.58 -12.37 12.71
CA ARG A 304 22.92 -12.48 12.09
C ARG A 304 23.62 -11.12 11.99
N GLU A 305 22.85 -10.05 11.76
CA GLU A 305 23.33 -8.66 11.76
C GLU A 305 23.52 -8.09 13.19
N GLY A 306 23.30 -8.90 14.22
CA GLY A 306 23.56 -8.58 15.62
C GLY A 306 22.41 -7.88 16.35
N ALA A 307 21.18 -7.92 15.82
CA ALA A 307 19.98 -7.52 16.56
C ALA A 307 19.62 -8.58 17.62
N GLU A 308 19.00 -8.13 18.71
CA GLU A 308 18.41 -9.02 19.73
C GLU A 308 16.94 -9.29 19.37
N ILE A 309 16.64 -10.52 19.01
CA ILE A 309 15.28 -10.93 18.61
C ILE A 309 14.50 -11.40 19.84
N CYS A 310 13.37 -10.76 20.07
CA CYS A 310 12.51 -11.01 21.23
C CYS A 310 11.11 -11.50 20.78
N PRO A 311 10.80 -12.78 20.91
CA PRO A 311 9.42 -13.27 20.69
C PRO A 311 8.45 -12.52 21.61
N TRP A 312 7.48 -11.82 21.05
CA TRP A 312 6.52 -11.03 21.79
C TRP A 312 5.31 -10.70 20.92
N THR A 313 4.12 -10.83 21.48
CA THR A 313 2.87 -10.48 20.80
C THR A 313 2.19 -9.33 21.54
N PRO A 314 1.72 -8.28 20.84
CA PRO A 314 0.97 -7.19 21.47
C PRO A 314 -0.24 -7.73 22.24
N PRO A 315 -0.50 -7.24 23.49
CA PRO A 315 -1.69 -7.64 24.22
C PRO A 315 -2.97 -7.06 23.60
N ASP A 316 -4.10 -7.72 23.85
CA ASP A 316 -5.46 -7.26 23.53
C ASP A 316 -5.70 -6.89 22.06
N ILE A 317 -5.04 -7.58 21.12
CA ILE A 317 -5.23 -7.35 19.68
C ILE A 317 -6.70 -7.48 19.25
N PRO A 318 -7.47 -8.51 19.68
CA PRO A 318 -8.89 -8.60 19.31
C PRO A 318 -9.70 -7.36 19.70
N GLU A 319 -9.50 -6.83 20.91
CA GLU A 319 -10.18 -5.61 21.36
C GLU A 319 -9.71 -4.37 20.58
N ALA A 320 -8.42 -4.27 20.29
CA ALA A 320 -7.85 -3.19 19.47
C ALA A 320 -8.47 -3.16 18.07
N LEU A 321 -8.66 -4.31 17.44
CA LEU A 321 -9.34 -4.44 16.16
C LEU A 321 -10.81 -4.06 16.22
N ASP A 322 -11.50 -4.48 17.29
CA ASP A 322 -12.90 -4.09 17.51
C ASP A 322 -13.04 -2.57 17.64
N VAL A 323 -12.14 -1.93 18.40
CA VAL A 323 -12.09 -0.47 18.51
C VAL A 323 -11.80 0.18 17.15
N TYR A 324 -10.85 -0.36 16.37
CA TYR A 324 -10.56 0.11 15.01
C TYR A 324 -11.82 0.09 14.13
N TYR A 325 -12.51 -1.05 14.03
CA TYR A 325 -13.74 -1.16 13.23
C TYR A 325 -14.85 -0.22 13.71
N GLN A 326 -15.00 -0.06 15.04
CA GLN A 326 -16.01 0.83 15.63
C GLN A 326 -15.71 2.31 15.39
N LEU A 327 -14.44 2.72 15.36
CA LEU A 327 -14.04 4.08 15.05
C LEU A 327 -14.23 4.39 13.57
N VAL A 328 -13.74 3.53 12.68
CA VAL A 328 -13.85 3.71 11.22
C VAL A 328 -15.32 3.64 10.76
N GLY A 329 -16.14 2.78 11.37
CA GLY A 329 -17.56 2.63 11.05
C GLY A 329 -18.51 3.53 11.84
N ALA A 330 -18.00 4.48 12.65
CA ALA A 330 -18.77 5.20 13.67
C ALA A 330 -19.96 6.01 13.14
N ASP A 331 -19.88 6.53 11.92
CA ASP A 331 -20.94 7.30 11.26
C ASP A 331 -22.07 6.42 10.67
N GLY A 332 -21.90 5.08 10.71
CA GLY A 332 -22.83 4.11 10.10
C GLY A 332 -22.89 4.19 8.59
N GLY A 333 -21.81 4.61 7.92
CA GLY A 333 -21.70 4.73 6.47
C GLY A 333 -22.42 5.94 5.88
N SER A 334 -22.69 6.95 6.69
CA SER A 334 -23.40 8.18 6.26
C SER A 334 -22.59 8.98 5.25
N ASP A 335 -21.27 9.15 5.47
CA ASP A 335 -20.37 9.85 4.54
C ASP A 335 -20.23 9.10 3.21
N VAL A 336 -20.01 7.80 3.28
CA VAL A 336 -19.95 6.91 2.10
C VAL A 336 -21.24 7.01 1.27
N THR A 337 -22.38 6.96 1.95
CA THR A 337 -23.70 7.09 1.29
C THR A 337 -23.87 8.45 0.61
N ARG A 338 -23.42 9.52 1.25
CA ARG A 338 -23.47 10.88 0.70
C ARG A 338 -22.61 11.00 -0.56
N LEU A 339 -21.40 10.45 -0.53
CA LEU A 339 -20.48 10.45 -1.68
C LEU A 339 -20.99 9.64 -2.86
N LEU A 340 -21.71 8.54 -2.61
CA LEU A 340 -22.27 7.68 -3.66
C LEU A 340 -23.50 8.23 -4.36
N ARG A 341 -24.09 9.36 -3.90
CA ARG A 341 -25.30 9.92 -4.52
C ARG A 341 -25.06 10.28 -5.99
N GLY A 342 -25.89 9.71 -6.86
CA GLY A 342 -25.79 9.92 -8.31
C GLY A 342 -24.64 9.17 -9.01
N SER A 343 -23.82 8.42 -8.27
CA SER A 343 -22.77 7.60 -8.84
C SER A 343 -23.22 6.15 -9.03
N GLN A 344 -22.71 5.48 -10.05
CA GLN A 344 -22.78 4.02 -10.13
C GLN A 344 -22.07 3.42 -8.93
N VAL A 345 -22.70 2.45 -8.26
CA VAL A 345 -22.18 1.84 -7.04
C VAL A 345 -21.68 0.43 -7.34
N HIS A 346 -20.42 0.18 -6.99
CA HIS A 346 -19.83 -1.15 -7.11
C HIS A 346 -20.57 -2.16 -6.21
N PRO A 347 -20.86 -3.40 -6.66
CA PRO A 347 -21.61 -4.40 -5.88
C PRO A 347 -21.05 -4.67 -4.48
N HIS A 348 -19.72 -4.74 -4.34
CA HIS A 348 -19.06 -4.95 -3.05
C HIS A 348 -19.32 -3.80 -2.09
N LEU A 349 -19.20 -2.55 -2.53
CA LEU A 349 -19.49 -1.38 -1.71
C LEU A 349 -20.97 -1.29 -1.32
N SER A 350 -21.87 -1.66 -2.23
CA SER A 350 -23.31 -1.77 -1.94
C SER A 350 -23.61 -2.74 -0.78
N ARG A 351 -22.89 -3.88 -0.70
CA ARG A 351 -23.00 -4.84 0.42
C ARG A 351 -22.54 -4.24 1.73
N LEU A 352 -21.38 -3.55 1.74
CA LEU A 352 -20.83 -2.86 2.94
C LEU A 352 -21.80 -1.79 3.47
N VAL A 353 -22.31 -0.92 2.57
CA VAL A 353 -23.21 0.18 2.95
C VAL A 353 -24.54 -0.36 3.49
N ARG A 354 -25.10 -1.40 2.87
CA ARG A 354 -26.34 -2.04 3.38
C ARG A 354 -26.13 -2.64 4.78
N GLY A 355 -25.01 -3.31 5.00
CA GLY A 355 -24.64 -3.86 6.33
C GLY A 355 -24.52 -2.77 7.39
N ALA A 356 -23.84 -1.66 7.08
CA ALA A 356 -23.64 -0.54 8.00
C ALA A 356 -24.96 0.16 8.41
N ARG A 357 -25.96 0.16 7.53
CA ARG A 357 -27.29 0.78 7.74
C ARG A 357 -28.28 -0.07 8.53
N LEU A 358 -27.99 -1.32 8.80
CA LEU A 358 -28.90 -2.19 9.58
C LEU A 358 -29.16 -1.58 10.97
N GLY A 359 -30.42 -1.39 11.31
CA GLY A 359 -30.84 -1.01 12.67
C GLY A 359 -30.51 -2.10 13.69
N GLN A 360 -30.43 -1.73 14.96
CA GLN A 360 -30.03 -2.67 16.04
C GLN A 360 -30.84 -3.99 16.07
N PRO A 361 -32.17 -4.00 15.98
CA PRO A 361 -32.94 -5.26 16.01
C PRO A 361 -32.61 -6.18 14.83
N MET A 362 -32.58 -5.60 13.61
CA MET A 362 -32.27 -6.36 12.41
C MET A 362 -30.84 -6.90 12.42
N ARG A 363 -29.89 -6.11 12.91
CA ARG A 363 -28.48 -6.51 13.05
C ARG A 363 -28.33 -7.68 14.01
N TRP A 364 -29.01 -7.64 15.17
CA TRP A 364 -29.03 -8.75 16.12
C TRP A 364 -29.60 -10.02 15.47
N LEU A 365 -30.73 -9.90 14.76
CA LEU A 365 -31.35 -11.03 14.06
C LEU A 365 -30.40 -11.62 12.99
N VAL A 366 -29.84 -10.78 12.13
CA VAL A 366 -28.91 -11.19 11.05
C VAL A 366 -27.67 -11.85 11.66
N SER A 367 -27.05 -11.24 12.67
CA SER A 367 -25.84 -11.81 13.29
C SER A 367 -26.14 -13.12 14.05
N SER A 368 -27.32 -13.26 14.66
CA SER A 368 -27.73 -14.50 15.32
C SER A 368 -27.96 -15.63 14.31
N LEU A 369 -28.64 -15.32 13.19
CA LEU A 369 -28.83 -16.26 12.08
C LEU A 369 -27.48 -16.69 11.49
N MET A 370 -26.58 -15.73 11.24
CA MET A 370 -25.24 -16.02 10.73
C MET A 370 -24.45 -16.94 11.67
N ARG A 371 -24.50 -16.70 13.00
CA ARG A 371 -23.86 -17.60 13.98
C ARG A 371 -24.46 -19.00 13.96
N GLY A 372 -25.79 -19.12 13.86
CA GLY A 372 -26.49 -20.41 13.72
C GLY A 372 -26.07 -21.18 12.48
N LEU A 373 -25.74 -20.48 11.40
CA LEU A 373 -25.21 -21.05 10.14
C LEU A 373 -23.68 -21.27 10.17
N GLY A 374 -22.99 -21.06 11.30
CA GLY A 374 -21.56 -21.22 11.44
C GLY A 374 -20.72 -20.02 10.96
N GLN A 375 -21.35 -18.91 10.51
CA GLN A 375 -20.68 -17.71 10.00
C GLN A 375 -20.29 -16.75 11.15
N LYS A 376 -19.43 -17.20 12.07
CA LYS A 376 -19.11 -16.49 13.30
C LYS A 376 -18.34 -15.19 13.05
N THR A 377 -17.37 -15.23 12.13
CA THR A 377 -16.49 -14.11 11.81
C THR A 377 -17.26 -12.95 11.18
N MET A 378 -18.09 -13.23 10.16
CA MET A 378 -18.92 -12.19 9.54
C MET A 378 -20.00 -11.66 10.49
N ALA A 379 -20.58 -12.51 11.34
CA ALA A 379 -21.53 -12.08 12.37
C ALA A 379 -20.87 -11.11 13.36
N HIS A 380 -19.60 -11.33 13.71
CA HIS A 380 -18.82 -10.42 14.55
C HIS A 380 -18.61 -9.07 13.85
N LEU A 381 -18.10 -9.05 12.61
CA LEU A 381 -17.86 -7.83 11.86
C LEU A 381 -19.12 -6.98 11.65
N VAL A 382 -20.24 -7.60 11.32
CA VAL A 382 -21.55 -6.90 11.20
C VAL A 382 -21.93 -6.19 12.49
N ASN A 383 -21.56 -6.73 13.65
CA ASN A 383 -21.82 -6.09 14.95
C ASN A 383 -20.85 -4.94 15.26
N GLN A 384 -19.62 -4.99 14.77
CA GLN A 384 -18.62 -3.94 15.01
C GLN A 384 -18.84 -2.72 14.11
N ALA A 385 -19.09 -2.90 12.81
CA ALA A 385 -19.31 -1.81 11.85
C ALA A 385 -20.73 -1.21 11.99
N ARG A 386 -20.95 -0.39 13.01
CA ARG A 386 -22.25 0.22 13.32
C ARG A 386 -22.16 1.69 13.65
N ARG A 387 -23.25 2.40 13.41
CA ARG A 387 -23.39 3.78 13.90
C ARG A 387 -23.19 3.83 15.43
N SER A 388 -22.27 4.67 15.85
CA SER A 388 -21.93 4.88 17.27
C SER A 388 -22.65 6.10 17.84
N SER A 389 -23.01 6.05 19.11
CA SER A 389 -23.33 7.28 19.85
C SER A 389 -22.05 8.06 20.13
N VAL A 390 -22.18 9.37 20.36
CA VAL A 390 -21.04 10.23 20.75
C VAL A 390 -20.34 9.68 21.99
N SER A 391 -21.10 9.23 23.00
CA SER A 391 -20.53 8.66 24.22
C SER A 391 -19.69 7.40 23.94
N ARG A 392 -20.14 6.53 23.02
CA ARG A 392 -19.37 5.34 22.62
C ARG A 392 -18.14 5.72 21.82
N TYR A 393 -18.26 6.66 20.89
CA TYR A 393 -17.11 7.15 20.12
C TYR A 393 -16.03 7.71 21.06
N TRP A 394 -16.41 8.51 22.05
CA TRP A 394 -15.48 9.01 23.07
C TRP A 394 -14.87 7.89 23.91
N ALA A 395 -15.66 6.87 24.29
CA ALA A 395 -15.13 5.72 25.01
C ALA A 395 -14.08 4.97 24.20
N ASN A 396 -14.34 4.70 22.92
CA ASN A 396 -13.40 4.06 22.00
C ASN A 396 -12.13 4.89 21.79
N THR A 397 -12.27 6.21 21.64
CA THR A 397 -11.11 7.12 21.51
C THR A 397 -10.27 7.13 22.79
N ARG A 398 -10.90 7.17 23.99
CA ARG A 398 -10.16 7.04 25.26
C ARG A 398 -9.43 5.71 25.35
N TRP A 399 -10.09 4.61 25.01
CA TRP A 399 -9.47 3.28 25.00
C TRP A 399 -8.26 3.24 24.06
N MET A 400 -8.42 3.72 22.84
CA MET A 400 -7.35 3.79 21.84
C MET A 400 -6.13 4.57 22.36
N VAL A 401 -6.36 5.75 22.96
CA VAL A 401 -5.29 6.58 23.53
C VAL A 401 -4.60 5.86 24.69
N ALA A 402 -5.35 5.19 25.56
CA ALA A 402 -4.79 4.40 26.65
C ALA A 402 -3.98 3.21 26.13
N TYR A 403 -4.47 2.53 25.10
CA TYR A 403 -3.78 1.43 24.43
C TYR A 403 -2.46 1.87 23.77
N ARG A 404 -2.48 2.98 23.03
CA ARG A 404 -1.26 3.60 22.46
C ARG A 404 -0.20 3.88 23.54
N ARG A 405 -0.60 4.49 24.64
CA ARG A 405 0.29 4.78 25.78
C ARG A 405 0.84 3.51 26.41
N ARG A 406 0.00 2.50 26.63
CA ARG A 406 0.40 1.22 27.20
C ARG A 406 1.41 0.49 26.33
N LEU A 407 1.18 0.39 25.01
CA LEU A 407 2.14 -0.24 24.11
C LEU A 407 3.46 0.52 24.04
N LEU A 408 3.43 1.85 23.98
CA LEU A 408 4.65 2.65 24.03
C LEU A 408 5.42 2.41 25.33
N SER A 409 4.73 2.37 26.48
CA SER A 409 5.34 2.06 27.78
C SER A 409 5.98 0.66 27.80
N ILE A 410 5.31 -0.35 27.24
CA ILE A 410 5.87 -1.70 27.13
C ILE A 410 7.13 -1.69 26.25
N PHE A 411 7.09 -1.04 25.09
CA PHE A 411 8.27 -0.91 24.23
C PHE A 411 9.45 -0.27 24.97
N GLN A 412 9.20 0.82 25.71
CA GLN A 412 10.24 1.49 26.50
C GLN A 412 10.79 0.59 27.62
N GLN A 413 9.93 -0.08 28.38
CA GLN A 413 10.31 -0.97 29.49
C GLN A 413 11.10 -2.20 29.01
N GLN A 414 10.72 -2.75 27.85
CA GLN A 414 11.39 -3.89 27.25
C GLN A 414 12.60 -3.46 26.39
N GLY A 415 12.78 -2.17 26.15
CA GLY A 415 13.83 -1.65 25.28
C GLY A 415 13.63 -1.97 23.80
N PHE A 416 12.41 -2.23 23.34
CA PHE A 416 12.13 -2.49 21.93
C PHE A 416 12.25 -1.21 21.09
N GLN A 417 13.01 -1.27 20.00
CA GLN A 417 13.12 -0.17 19.05
C GLN A 417 12.33 -0.42 17.77
N ALA A 418 12.10 -1.68 17.42
CA ALA A 418 11.29 -2.08 16.26
C ALA A 418 10.49 -3.35 16.57
N ALA A 419 9.60 -3.70 15.65
CA ALA A 419 8.94 -5.00 15.67
C ALA A 419 8.78 -5.55 14.25
N LEU A 420 8.71 -6.89 14.15
CA LEU A 420 8.42 -7.64 12.92
C LEU A 420 7.11 -8.39 13.07
N CYS A 421 6.30 -8.37 12.02
CA CYS A 421 5.09 -9.18 11.93
C CYS A 421 4.66 -9.36 10.47
N PRO A 422 3.64 -10.20 10.19
CA PRO A 422 3.02 -10.25 8.88
C PRO A 422 2.45 -8.89 8.45
N PRO A 423 2.50 -8.52 7.18
CA PRO A 423 1.73 -7.35 6.67
C PRO A 423 0.25 -7.69 6.45
N HIS A 424 -0.04 -8.92 6.11
CA HIS A 424 -1.36 -9.50 5.87
C HIS A 424 -1.31 -11.00 6.15
N ALA A 425 -2.44 -11.63 6.43
CA ALA A 425 -2.46 -13.08 6.74
C ALA A 425 -2.46 -14.00 5.50
N LEU A 426 -2.67 -13.46 4.30
CA LEU A 426 -2.84 -14.22 3.07
C LEU A 426 -1.98 -13.64 1.94
N PRO A 427 -1.52 -14.47 0.98
CA PRO A 427 -0.93 -14.01 -0.28
C PRO A 427 -1.97 -13.30 -1.14
N ALA A 428 -1.63 -12.96 -2.40
CA ALA A 428 -2.57 -12.33 -3.32
C ALA A 428 -3.88 -13.12 -3.43
N MET A 429 -5.00 -12.43 -3.24
CA MET A 429 -6.33 -13.03 -3.17
C MET A 429 -6.96 -13.14 -4.56
N PRO A 430 -7.72 -14.20 -4.87
CA PRO A 430 -8.56 -14.27 -6.06
C PRO A 430 -9.52 -13.08 -6.14
N HIS A 431 -9.87 -12.67 -7.34
CA HIS A 431 -10.80 -11.56 -7.58
C HIS A 431 -12.12 -11.74 -6.83
N GLY A 432 -12.63 -10.67 -6.24
CA GLY A 432 -13.84 -10.63 -5.45
C GLY A 432 -13.73 -11.21 -4.03
N ALA A 433 -12.64 -11.90 -3.70
CA ALA A 433 -12.42 -12.47 -2.37
C ALA A 433 -12.12 -11.45 -1.26
N PRO A 434 -11.41 -10.32 -1.53
CA PRO A 434 -10.99 -9.40 -0.47
C PRO A 434 -12.11 -8.84 0.40
N ILE A 435 -13.33 -8.71 -0.13
CA ILE A 435 -14.48 -8.20 0.63
C ILE A 435 -14.90 -9.15 1.77
N ASP A 436 -14.71 -10.45 1.59
CA ASP A 436 -15.01 -11.47 2.59
C ASP A 436 -13.80 -11.73 3.52
N LEU A 437 -12.60 -11.26 3.16
CA LEU A 437 -11.33 -11.53 3.84
C LEU A 437 -10.78 -10.32 4.64
N LEU A 438 -11.62 -9.33 4.91
CA LEU A 438 -11.21 -8.15 5.69
C LEU A 438 -10.51 -8.50 7.03
N PRO A 439 -10.88 -9.55 7.79
CA PRO A 439 -10.18 -9.92 9.02
C PRO A 439 -8.72 -10.34 8.81
N ALA A 440 -8.33 -10.80 7.63
CA ALA A 440 -6.95 -11.17 7.31
C ALA A 440 -5.98 -9.97 7.29
N ALA A 441 -6.52 -8.74 7.28
CA ALA A 441 -5.76 -7.50 7.33
C ALA A 441 -5.46 -7.01 8.76
N SER A 442 -5.76 -7.79 9.80
CA SER A 442 -5.58 -7.46 11.23
C SER A 442 -4.19 -6.85 11.53
N TYR A 443 -3.15 -7.46 10.99
CA TYR A 443 -1.75 -7.04 11.12
C TYR A 443 -1.48 -5.63 10.59
N SER A 444 -2.17 -5.23 9.53
CA SER A 444 -2.06 -3.88 8.97
C SER A 444 -2.89 -2.85 9.73
N PHE A 445 -4.01 -3.23 10.35
CA PHE A 445 -4.85 -2.29 11.09
C PHE A 445 -4.20 -1.79 12.39
N LEU A 446 -3.42 -2.65 13.05
CA LEU A 446 -2.79 -2.30 14.32
C LEU A 446 -1.85 -1.08 14.20
N PRO A 447 -0.89 -0.98 13.26
CA PRO A 447 -0.07 0.20 13.09
C PRO A 447 -0.86 1.48 12.76
N ASN A 448 -2.01 1.37 12.05
CA ASN A 448 -2.89 2.52 11.82
C ASN A 448 -3.56 2.97 13.12
N LEU A 449 -4.10 2.03 13.93
CA LEU A 449 -4.69 2.34 15.23
C LEU A 449 -3.66 2.98 16.17
N LEU A 450 -2.41 2.51 16.14
CA LEU A 450 -1.31 3.06 16.94
C LEU A 450 -0.82 4.42 16.43
N GLY A 451 -0.99 4.72 15.15
CA GLY A 451 -0.39 5.87 14.49
C GLY A 451 1.12 5.73 14.26
N TRP A 452 1.67 4.51 14.40
CA TRP A 452 3.10 4.22 14.25
C TRP A 452 3.51 4.07 12.79
N PRO A 453 4.76 4.40 12.41
CA PRO A 453 5.28 4.10 11.09
C PRO A 453 5.37 2.59 10.89
N ALA A 454 5.06 2.14 9.69
CA ALA A 454 5.16 0.74 9.32
C ALA A 454 5.48 0.59 7.84
N GLY A 455 6.46 -0.24 7.51
CA GLY A 455 6.87 -0.53 6.14
C GLY A 455 6.80 -2.02 5.84
N VAL A 456 6.74 -2.35 4.56
CA VAL A 456 6.76 -3.74 4.07
C VAL A 456 7.97 -3.93 3.17
N VAL A 457 8.69 -5.02 3.42
CA VAL A 457 9.78 -5.51 2.58
C VAL A 457 9.31 -6.76 1.85
N ALA A 458 9.50 -6.80 0.54
CA ALA A 458 9.38 -8.02 -0.24
C ALA A 458 10.43 -9.04 0.24
N ALA A 459 10.05 -10.30 0.44
CA ALA A 459 10.96 -11.27 1.07
C ALA A 459 11.18 -12.53 0.23
N SER A 460 10.10 -13.21 -0.17
CA SER A 460 10.16 -14.53 -0.79
C SER A 460 8.89 -14.78 -1.61
N ARG A 461 8.74 -15.98 -2.10
CA ARG A 461 7.52 -16.48 -2.75
C ARG A 461 6.93 -17.67 -1.99
N VAL A 462 5.63 -17.88 -2.13
CA VAL A 462 4.95 -19.08 -1.61
C VAL A 462 5.56 -20.31 -2.26
N ARG A 463 5.86 -21.35 -1.48
CA ARG A 463 6.40 -22.64 -1.95
C ARG A 463 5.27 -23.64 -2.20
N ASP A 464 5.56 -24.68 -2.97
CA ASP A 464 4.56 -25.69 -3.35
C ASP A 464 3.95 -26.43 -2.14
N ASP A 465 4.72 -26.63 -1.08
CA ASP A 465 4.30 -27.31 0.15
C ASP A 465 3.59 -26.38 1.16
N GLU A 466 3.40 -25.10 0.84
CA GLU A 466 2.82 -24.11 1.74
C GLU A 466 1.35 -23.76 1.45
N GLN A 467 0.70 -24.46 0.51
CA GLN A 467 -0.62 -24.10 -0.02
C GLN A 467 -1.81 -24.77 0.67
N GLU A 468 -1.61 -25.85 1.41
CA GLU A 468 -2.70 -26.75 1.84
C GLU A 468 -2.85 -26.92 3.36
N GLU A 469 -2.24 -26.04 4.18
CA GLU A 469 -2.32 -26.15 5.66
C GLU A 469 -3.74 -25.96 6.20
N ARG A 470 -4.56 -25.09 5.55
CA ARG A 470 -5.88 -24.75 6.07
C ARG A 470 -6.90 -25.85 5.80
N ALA A 471 -7.54 -26.34 6.88
CA ALA A 471 -8.66 -27.26 6.76
C ALA A 471 -9.93 -26.57 6.21
N PRO A 472 -10.84 -27.30 5.55
CA PRO A 472 -12.15 -26.81 5.19
C PRO A 472 -12.92 -26.27 6.41
N SER A 473 -13.63 -25.15 6.24
CA SER A 473 -14.38 -24.51 7.31
C SER A 473 -15.82 -24.24 6.90
N ARG A 474 -16.76 -24.31 7.88
CA ARG A 474 -18.14 -23.84 7.69
C ARG A 474 -18.21 -22.30 7.72
N ASP A 475 -17.27 -21.63 8.38
CA ASP A 475 -17.16 -20.17 8.32
C ASP A 475 -16.56 -19.78 6.96
N ARG A 476 -17.35 -19.06 6.18
CA ARG A 476 -17.01 -18.64 4.82
C ARG A 476 -15.70 -17.86 4.74
N VAL A 477 -15.36 -17.09 5.77
CA VAL A 477 -14.12 -16.31 5.82
C VAL A 477 -12.91 -17.25 5.81
N PHE A 478 -12.91 -18.29 6.64
CA PHE A 478 -11.82 -19.27 6.70
C PHE A 478 -11.81 -20.21 5.49
N ASP A 479 -12.98 -20.57 4.93
CA ASP A 479 -13.02 -21.35 3.68
C ASP A 479 -12.52 -20.54 2.48
N GLN A 480 -12.82 -19.24 2.43
CA GLN A 480 -12.28 -18.35 1.40
C GLN A 480 -10.77 -18.14 1.57
N ALA A 481 -10.26 -18.07 2.81
CA ALA A 481 -8.82 -18.04 3.08
C ALA A 481 -8.13 -19.31 2.59
N ARG A 482 -8.72 -20.50 2.84
CA ARG A 482 -8.23 -21.77 2.29
C ARG A 482 -8.16 -21.76 0.76
N LYS A 483 -9.20 -21.27 0.10
CA LYS A 483 -9.23 -21.12 -1.37
C LYS A 483 -8.17 -20.14 -1.88
N THR A 484 -7.83 -19.14 -1.09
CA THR A 484 -6.77 -18.18 -1.42
C THR A 484 -5.39 -18.84 -1.35
N ASP A 485 -5.15 -19.72 -0.37
CA ASP A 485 -3.88 -20.46 -0.24
C ASP A 485 -3.69 -21.48 -1.39
N ILE A 486 -4.75 -22.12 -1.86
CA ILE A 486 -4.69 -23.06 -2.97
C ILE A 486 -4.23 -22.35 -4.26
N ASN A 487 -3.32 -22.98 -5.01
CA ASN A 487 -2.71 -22.42 -6.22
C ASN A 487 -2.03 -21.04 -5.99
N SER A 488 -1.44 -20.84 -4.81
CA SER A 488 -0.69 -19.62 -4.49
C SER A 488 0.82 -19.76 -4.66
N SER A 489 1.32 -20.93 -5.04
CA SER A 489 2.76 -21.13 -5.29
C SER A 489 3.32 -20.09 -6.25
N GLY A 490 4.53 -19.61 -5.98
CA GLY A 490 5.18 -18.58 -6.77
C GLY A 490 4.74 -17.14 -6.49
N LEU A 491 3.63 -16.93 -5.76
CA LEU A 491 3.16 -15.58 -5.40
C LEU A 491 4.06 -14.93 -4.36
N PRO A 492 4.29 -13.61 -4.44
CA PRO A 492 5.08 -12.85 -3.48
C PRO A 492 4.52 -12.91 -2.06
N VAL A 493 5.43 -12.90 -1.10
CA VAL A 493 5.16 -12.65 0.32
C VAL A 493 6.23 -11.73 0.90
N GLY A 494 5.84 -10.87 1.82
CA GLY A 494 6.72 -9.89 2.47
C GLY A 494 6.57 -9.91 3.99
N VAL A 495 7.42 -9.15 4.66
CA VAL A 495 7.41 -8.93 6.10
C VAL A 495 7.14 -7.47 6.42
N GLN A 496 6.41 -7.21 7.50
CA GLN A 496 6.14 -5.86 8.00
C GLN A 496 7.10 -5.50 9.12
N VAL A 497 7.71 -4.33 9.01
CA VAL A 497 8.53 -3.68 10.03
C VAL A 497 7.77 -2.49 10.58
N LEU A 498 7.71 -2.36 11.90
CA LEU A 498 7.12 -1.19 12.55
C LEU A 498 8.01 -0.70 13.70
N ALA A 499 7.88 0.58 14.04
CA ALA A 499 8.60 1.20 15.16
C ALA A 499 7.69 2.20 15.89
N PRO A 500 8.04 2.65 17.09
CA PRO A 500 7.32 3.74 17.75
C PRO A 500 7.21 4.99 16.87
N ALA A 501 6.18 5.81 17.11
CA ALA A 501 5.94 7.02 16.34
C ALA A 501 7.22 7.88 16.20
N TRP A 502 7.41 8.47 15.02
CA TRP A 502 8.54 9.34 14.64
C TRP A 502 9.87 8.62 14.40
N ARG A 503 9.87 7.28 14.31
CA ARG A 503 11.02 6.45 14.06
C ARG A 503 10.96 5.78 12.69
N GLU A 504 10.64 6.57 11.64
CA GLU A 504 10.73 6.14 10.24
C GLU A 504 12.15 5.72 9.87
N ASP A 505 13.15 6.36 10.45
CA ASP A 505 14.58 6.03 10.33
C ASP A 505 14.85 4.56 10.69
N VAL A 506 14.33 4.10 11.83
CA VAL A 506 14.47 2.71 12.27
C VAL A 506 13.75 1.75 11.34
N VAL A 507 12.52 2.09 10.93
CA VAL A 507 11.76 1.25 9.99
C VAL A 507 12.52 1.07 8.69
N LEU A 508 13.02 2.17 8.09
CA LEU A 508 13.75 2.14 6.83
C LEU A 508 15.11 1.43 6.95
N ALA A 509 15.85 1.64 8.05
CA ALA A 509 17.12 0.96 8.27
C ALA A 509 16.95 -0.57 8.38
N VAL A 510 15.97 -1.03 9.16
CA VAL A 510 15.64 -2.47 9.27
C VAL A 510 15.16 -3.02 7.94
N MET A 511 14.32 -2.27 7.21
CA MET A 511 13.89 -2.65 5.86
C MET A 511 15.07 -2.80 4.89
N GLY A 512 16.03 -1.87 4.90
CA GLY A 512 17.22 -1.90 4.04
C GLY A 512 18.10 -3.12 4.29
N VAL A 513 18.32 -3.48 5.56
CA VAL A 513 19.05 -4.71 5.92
C VAL A 513 18.32 -5.95 5.40
N LEU A 514 17.00 -6.01 5.56
CA LEU A 514 16.19 -7.13 5.07
C LEU A 514 16.14 -7.20 3.53
N GLU A 515 16.01 -6.05 2.84
CA GLU A 515 16.10 -5.99 1.37
C GLU A 515 17.40 -6.58 0.86
N ASN A 516 18.53 -6.18 1.45
CA ASN A 516 19.85 -6.69 1.09
C ASN A 516 19.96 -8.21 1.31
N ALA A 517 19.44 -8.71 2.43
CA ALA A 517 19.49 -10.13 2.76
C ALA A 517 18.59 -10.97 1.84
N PHE A 518 17.34 -10.58 1.67
CA PHE A 518 16.39 -11.31 0.81
C PHE A 518 16.69 -11.14 -0.67
N GLY A 519 17.17 -9.99 -1.11
CA GLY A 519 17.49 -9.70 -2.51
C GLY A 519 18.54 -10.63 -3.14
N GLN A 520 19.33 -11.33 -2.30
CA GLN A 520 20.30 -12.35 -2.73
C GLN A 520 19.68 -13.75 -2.88
N ALA A 521 18.46 -13.97 -2.39
CA ALA A 521 17.82 -15.28 -2.43
C ALA A 521 17.22 -15.58 -3.81
N ALA A 522 17.31 -16.85 -4.24
CA ALA A 522 16.76 -17.28 -5.53
C ALA A 522 15.23 -17.18 -5.61
N ASP A 523 14.55 -17.25 -4.46
CA ASP A 523 13.10 -17.11 -4.34
C ASP A 523 12.64 -15.68 -4.03
N TYR A 524 13.54 -14.68 -4.12
CA TYR A 524 13.16 -13.28 -4.03
C TYR A 524 12.16 -12.90 -5.13
N PRO A 525 11.07 -12.17 -4.82
CA PRO A 525 10.03 -11.86 -5.78
C PRO A 525 10.48 -10.78 -6.77
N ARG A 526 11.07 -11.24 -7.88
CA ARG A 526 11.48 -10.39 -9.00
C ARG A 526 10.91 -10.97 -10.28
N LEU A 527 10.14 -10.18 -11.01
CA LEU A 527 9.65 -10.55 -12.34
C LEU A 527 10.79 -10.44 -13.36
N SER A 528 10.85 -11.39 -14.29
CA SER A 528 11.85 -11.41 -15.35
C SER A 528 11.40 -10.55 -16.53
N LEU A 529 12.30 -9.73 -17.08
CA LEU A 529 12.06 -8.96 -18.30
C LEU A 529 12.55 -9.76 -19.53
N PRO A 530 11.90 -9.64 -20.70
CA PRO A 530 10.62 -8.96 -20.91
C PRO A 530 9.45 -9.70 -20.25
N LEU A 531 8.47 -8.95 -19.74
CA LEU A 531 7.26 -9.54 -19.17
C LEU A 531 6.40 -10.16 -20.28
N THR A 532 5.97 -11.39 -20.07
CA THR A 532 5.00 -12.08 -20.95
C THR A 532 3.80 -12.48 -20.08
N PHE A 533 2.61 -12.15 -20.55
CA PHE A 533 1.37 -12.57 -19.91
C PHE A 533 0.71 -13.65 -20.77
N ASP A 534 0.40 -14.82 -20.20
CA ASP A 534 -0.31 -15.87 -20.91
C ASP A 534 -1.71 -15.39 -21.30
N THR A 535 -1.94 -15.27 -22.61
CA THR A 535 -3.18 -14.71 -23.19
C THR A 535 -4.26 -15.76 -23.44
N GLU A 536 -4.10 -17.01 -22.99
CA GLU A 536 -5.12 -18.06 -23.18
C GLU A 536 -6.41 -17.82 -22.37
N ALA A 537 -6.39 -16.93 -21.37
CA ALA A 537 -7.60 -16.45 -20.70
C ALA A 537 -8.12 -15.19 -21.40
N SER A 538 -8.96 -15.35 -22.41
CA SER A 538 -9.67 -14.23 -23.04
C SER A 538 -10.41 -13.41 -21.96
N PRO A 539 -10.29 -12.07 -21.94
CA PRO A 539 -11.10 -11.26 -21.03
C PRO A 539 -12.56 -11.46 -21.43
N GLY A 540 -13.33 -12.06 -20.51
CA GLY A 540 -14.77 -12.24 -20.67
C GLY A 540 -15.43 -10.89 -20.93
N SER A 541 -16.13 -10.83 -22.05
CA SER A 541 -16.97 -9.74 -22.55
C SER A 541 -18.03 -9.28 -21.54
#